data_a3c3dfaedb26a095dfaf06b53177436c
#
_entry.id   a3c3dfaedb26a095dfaf06b53177436c
#
_cell.length_a   1.000
_cell.length_b   1.000
_cell.length_c   1.000
_cell.angle_alpha   90.00
_cell.angle_beta   90.00
_cell.angle_gamma   90.00
#
_symmetry.space_group_name_H-M   'P 1'
#
loop_
_entity.id
_entity.type
_entity.pdbx_description
1 polymer ?
#
loop_
_entity_poly.entity_id
_entity_poly.type
_entity_poly.pdbx_seq_one_letter_code
_entity_poly.pdbx_strand_id
1 'polypeptide(L)'
;MTATSGTDRLMLDASVWLGGKDPQATYVEACRVLAVDTSHSVGTLELAMYEVANALGARDGRAAEAVDMCRLITGRCGSAIIGPDPMLMRSAISIALEYGITAYGAAYVAAAHREGWTLVSLDVKDLVSKGLAITPDAAV
;
A
#
# COMPACT_ATOMS: atom_id res chain seq x y z
N MET A 1 -5.46 20.37 18.00
CA MET A 1 -5.44 19.79 17.57
C MET A 1 -5.66 18.98 16.97
N THR A 2 -5.60 18.97 17.21
CA THR A 2 -5.54 17.90 16.74
C THR A 2 -6.27 17.22 15.98
N ALA A 3 -6.83 17.14 16.06
CA ALA A 3 -7.81 16.61 15.21
C ALA A 3 -7.36 15.98 13.97
N THR A 4 -6.28 15.50 14.02
CA THR A 4 -5.68 14.96 12.85
C THR A 4 -5.81 13.46 12.76
N SER A 5 -6.51 12.85 13.72
CA SER A 5 -6.52 11.39 13.78
C SER A 5 -6.98 10.74 12.48
N GLY A 6 -7.97 11.32 11.78
CA GLY A 6 -8.45 10.78 10.52
C GLY A 6 -7.44 10.91 9.39
N THR A 7 -6.50 11.85 9.51
CA THR A 7 -5.50 12.09 8.48
C THR A 7 -4.19 11.37 8.73
N ASP A 8 -4.07 10.69 9.87
CA ASP A 8 -2.85 9.98 10.23
C ASP A 8 -2.84 8.55 9.70
N ARG A 9 -3.77 8.22 8.82
CA ARG A 9 -3.84 6.89 8.24
C ARG A 9 -2.69 6.65 7.28
N LEU A 10 -2.18 5.43 7.27
CA LEU A 10 -1.13 5.00 6.37
C LEU A 10 -1.75 4.26 5.19
N MET A 11 -1.31 4.62 3.97
CA MET A 11 -1.67 3.87 2.77
C MET A 11 -0.57 2.84 2.55
N LEU A 12 -0.91 1.55 2.61
CA LEU A 12 0.06 0.48 2.35
C LEU A 12 -0.11 -0.01 0.92
N ASP A 13 0.97 -0.05 0.14
CA ASP A 13 0.91 -0.67 -1.17
C ASP A 13 1.15 -2.19 -1.05
N ALA A 14 1.03 -2.91 -2.16
CA ALA A 14 1.15 -4.36 -2.14
C ALA A 14 2.51 -4.83 -1.63
N SER A 15 3.57 -4.06 -1.87
CA SER A 15 4.91 -4.46 -1.43
C SER A 15 5.00 -4.57 0.09
N VAL A 16 4.26 -3.73 0.83
CA VAL A 16 4.24 -3.78 2.29
C VAL A 16 3.47 -5.01 2.78
N TRP A 17 2.30 -5.27 2.20
CA TRP A 17 1.54 -6.47 2.56
C TRP A 17 2.35 -7.74 2.30
N LEU A 18 3.01 -7.81 1.15
CA LEU A 18 3.84 -8.95 0.76
C LEU A 18 5.14 -9.02 1.56
N GLY A 19 5.67 -7.89 1.98
CA GLY A 19 6.95 -7.81 2.68
C GLY A 19 6.97 -8.57 3.99
N GLY A 20 5.85 -8.67 4.69
CA GLY A 20 5.75 -9.44 5.92
C GLY A 20 5.81 -10.95 5.71
N LYS A 21 5.62 -11.42 4.48
CA LYS A 21 5.66 -12.84 4.11
C LYS A 21 7.00 -13.30 3.54
N ASP A 22 7.90 -12.37 3.26
CA ASP A 22 9.19 -12.68 2.64
C ASP A 22 10.31 -12.45 3.66
N PRO A 23 10.91 -13.54 4.19
CA PRO A 23 11.97 -13.40 5.20
C PRO A 23 13.21 -12.67 4.68
N GLN A 24 13.35 -12.57 3.35
CA GLN A 24 14.47 -11.87 2.73
C GLN A 24 14.17 -10.41 2.46
N ALA A 25 12.93 -9.98 2.66
CA ALA A 25 12.55 -8.60 2.39
C ALA A 25 13.17 -7.65 3.41
N THR A 26 13.54 -6.47 2.94
CA THR A 26 13.97 -5.38 3.81
C THR A 26 12.76 -4.94 4.66
N TYR A 27 13.01 -4.69 5.94
CA TYR A 27 11.99 -4.21 6.87
C TYR A 27 10.84 -5.20 7.12
N VAL A 28 11.12 -6.51 7.07
CA VAL A 28 10.09 -7.54 7.22
C VAL A 28 9.29 -7.38 8.51
N GLU A 29 9.95 -7.05 9.63
CA GLU A 29 9.26 -6.87 10.90
C GLU A 29 8.34 -5.65 10.90
N ALA A 30 8.79 -4.54 10.32
CA ALA A 30 7.96 -3.35 10.21
C ALA A 30 6.72 -3.63 9.35
N CYS A 31 6.89 -4.38 8.25
CA CYS A 31 5.76 -4.80 7.41
C CYS A 31 4.76 -5.64 8.21
N ARG A 32 5.25 -6.57 9.03
CA ARG A 32 4.38 -7.40 9.88
C ARG A 32 3.61 -6.56 10.88
N VAL A 33 4.29 -5.61 11.53
CA VAL A 33 3.64 -4.72 12.49
C VAL A 33 2.51 -3.93 11.82
N LEU A 34 2.79 -3.34 10.66
CA LEU A 34 1.78 -2.56 9.94
C LEU A 34 0.59 -3.41 9.52
N ALA A 35 0.83 -4.68 9.17
CA ALA A 35 -0.25 -5.57 8.75
C ALA A 35 -1.19 -5.96 9.88
N VAL A 36 -0.73 -6.01 11.12
CA VAL A 36 -1.52 -6.59 12.21
C VAL A 36 -1.76 -5.67 13.42
N ASP A 37 -0.89 -4.70 13.65
CA ASP A 37 -0.99 -3.84 14.85
C ASP A 37 -2.05 -2.77 14.65
N THR A 38 -3.14 -2.88 15.41
CA THR A 38 -4.28 -1.97 15.29
C THR A 38 -4.02 -0.59 15.88
N SER A 39 -2.87 -0.34 16.49
CA SER A 39 -2.51 1.01 16.92
C SER A 39 -2.23 1.91 15.72
N HIS A 40 -1.97 1.33 14.55
CA HIS A 40 -1.83 2.07 13.30
C HIS A 40 -3.11 1.95 12.49
N SER A 41 -3.65 3.07 12.03
CA SER A 41 -4.76 3.06 11.09
C SER A 41 -4.18 2.90 9.69
N VAL A 42 -4.65 1.90 8.95
CA VAL A 42 -4.15 1.63 7.59
C VAL A 42 -5.27 1.55 6.59
N GLY A 43 -4.94 1.86 5.35
CA GLY A 43 -5.80 1.71 4.21
C GLY A 43 -4.99 1.23 3.02
N THR A 44 -5.64 0.94 1.92
CA THR A 44 -4.98 0.48 0.70
C THR A 44 -5.88 0.71 -0.51
N LEU A 45 -5.44 0.27 -1.67
CA LEU A 45 -6.27 0.23 -2.88
C LEU A 45 -6.80 -1.17 -3.10
N GLU A 46 -7.94 -1.28 -3.79
CA GLU A 46 -8.40 -2.58 -4.28
C GLU A 46 -7.32 -3.27 -5.12
N LEU A 47 -6.53 -2.49 -5.84
CA LEU A 47 -5.41 -2.99 -6.64
C LEU A 47 -4.46 -3.89 -5.84
N ALA A 48 -4.26 -3.60 -4.56
CA ALA A 48 -3.37 -4.39 -3.71
C ALA A 48 -3.78 -5.87 -3.67
N MET A 49 -5.08 -6.14 -3.65
CA MET A 49 -5.55 -7.54 -3.62
C MET A 49 -5.23 -8.27 -4.91
N TYR A 50 -5.34 -7.60 -6.05
CA TYR A 50 -4.95 -8.20 -7.34
C TYR A 50 -3.45 -8.44 -7.39
N GLU A 51 -2.66 -7.50 -6.90
CA GLU A 51 -1.20 -7.64 -6.89
C GLU A 51 -0.76 -8.77 -5.96
N VAL A 52 -1.40 -8.89 -4.80
CA VAL A 52 -1.15 -9.99 -3.87
C VAL A 52 -1.57 -11.33 -4.48
N ALA A 53 -2.74 -11.38 -5.10
CA ALA A 53 -3.22 -12.59 -5.77
C ALA A 53 -2.25 -13.02 -6.88
N ASN A 54 -1.73 -12.06 -7.63
CA ASN A 54 -0.77 -12.36 -8.69
C ASN A 54 0.56 -12.87 -8.11
N ALA A 55 1.11 -12.18 -7.12
CA ALA A 55 2.43 -12.52 -6.58
C ALA A 55 2.42 -13.85 -5.81
N LEU A 56 1.55 -14.00 -4.84
CA LEU A 56 1.49 -15.21 -4.02
C LEU A 56 0.76 -16.35 -4.71
N GLY A 57 -0.36 -16.04 -5.37
CA GLY A 57 -1.20 -17.06 -5.98
C GLY A 57 -0.68 -17.52 -7.32
N ALA A 58 -0.76 -16.65 -8.32
CA ALA A 58 -0.47 -17.05 -9.70
C ALA A 58 1.02 -17.30 -9.94
N ARG A 59 1.89 -16.41 -9.44
CA ARG A 59 3.33 -16.54 -9.69
C ARG A 59 3.98 -17.61 -8.81
N ASP A 60 3.71 -17.59 -7.51
CA ASP A 60 4.39 -18.48 -6.56
C ASP A 60 3.61 -19.76 -6.27
N GLY A 61 2.40 -19.91 -6.79
CA GLY A 61 1.58 -21.10 -6.60
C GLY A 61 1.06 -21.28 -5.17
N ARG A 62 1.03 -20.23 -4.36
CA ARG A 62 0.64 -20.26 -2.95
C ARG A 62 -0.78 -19.70 -2.81
N ALA A 63 -1.73 -20.39 -3.43
CA ALA A 63 -3.12 -19.91 -3.55
C ALA A 63 -3.79 -19.67 -2.19
N ALA A 64 -3.62 -20.59 -1.24
CA ALA A 64 -4.23 -20.46 0.08
C ALA A 64 -3.69 -19.24 0.82
N GLU A 65 -2.38 -19.02 0.76
CA GLU A 65 -1.76 -17.84 1.39
C GLU A 65 -2.22 -16.53 0.74
N ALA A 66 -2.40 -16.55 -0.60
CA ALA A 66 -2.90 -15.38 -1.30
C ALA A 66 -4.29 -14.99 -0.82
N VAL A 67 -5.20 -15.97 -0.69
CA VAL A 67 -6.55 -15.75 -0.20
C VAL A 67 -6.52 -15.27 1.25
N ASP A 68 -5.69 -15.88 2.09
CA ASP A 68 -5.56 -15.47 3.49
C ASP A 68 -5.06 -14.03 3.61
N MET A 69 -4.11 -13.62 2.76
CA MET A 69 -3.63 -12.25 2.75
C MET A 69 -4.74 -11.29 2.34
N CYS A 70 -5.55 -11.64 1.34
CA CYS A 70 -6.67 -10.80 0.93
C CYS A 70 -7.70 -10.66 2.07
N ARG A 71 -7.93 -11.72 2.82
CA ARG A 71 -8.81 -11.64 4.00
C ARG A 71 -8.21 -10.74 5.09
N LEU A 72 -6.92 -10.84 5.31
CA LEU A 72 -6.23 -9.97 6.26
C LEU A 72 -6.38 -8.50 5.86
N ILE A 73 -6.11 -8.19 4.59
CA ILE A 73 -6.24 -6.83 4.07
C ILE A 73 -7.66 -6.31 4.28
N THR A 74 -8.67 -7.11 3.92
CA THR A 74 -10.06 -6.71 4.05
C THR A 74 -10.44 -6.46 5.51
N GLY A 75 -10.04 -7.36 6.40
CA GLY A 75 -10.32 -7.21 7.83
C GLY A 75 -9.57 -6.05 8.47
N ARG A 76 -8.35 -5.82 8.03
CA ARG A 76 -7.48 -4.78 8.59
C ARG A 76 -7.90 -3.39 8.16
N CYS A 77 -8.25 -3.22 6.90
CA CYS A 77 -8.56 -1.91 6.32
C CYS A 77 -10.04 -1.55 6.43
N GLY A 78 -10.93 -2.53 6.42
CA GLY A 78 -12.36 -2.26 6.47
C GLY A 78 -12.82 -1.38 5.31
N SER A 79 -13.43 -0.25 5.63
CA SER A 79 -13.91 0.69 4.61
C SER A 79 -12.80 1.53 3.98
N ALA A 80 -11.57 1.41 4.47
CA ALA A 80 -10.44 2.18 3.95
C ALA A 80 -9.74 1.45 2.79
N ILE A 81 -10.49 0.78 1.95
CA ILE A 81 -10.02 0.20 0.69
C ILE A 81 -10.60 1.03 -0.44
N ILE A 82 -9.74 1.71 -1.18
CA ILE A 82 -10.15 2.66 -2.21
C ILE A 82 -10.21 1.95 -3.55
N GLY A 83 -11.37 2.05 -4.20
CA GLY A 83 -11.56 1.57 -5.57
C GLY A 83 -11.19 2.63 -6.60
N PRO A 84 -11.10 2.23 -7.87
CA PRO A 84 -10.80 3.18 -8.93
C PRO A 84 -12.02 4.06 -9.25
N ASP A 85 -11.72 5.28 -9.66
CA ASP A 85 -12.70 6.17 -10.28
C ASP A 85 -11.98 7.04 -11.31
N PRO A 86 -12.73 7.67 -12.26
CA PRO A 86 -12.09 8.43 -13.33
C PRO A 86 -11.22 9.58 -12.84
N MET A 87 -11.60 10.25 -11.77
CA MET A 87 -10.81 11.37 -11.24
C MET A 87 -9.52 10.90 -10.61
N LEU A 88 -9.56 9.77 -9.88
CA LEU A 88 -8.37 9.17 -9.33
C LEU A 88 -7.43 8.74 -10.45
N MET A 89 -7.96 8.15 -11.50
CA MET A 89 -7.15 7.71 -12.65
C MET A 89 -6.51 8.90 -13.35
N ARG A 90 -7.22 10.00 -13.48
CA ARG A 90 -6.67 11.22 -14.06
C ARG A 90 -5.46 11.71 -13.27
N SER A 91 -5.60 11.78 -11.94
CA SER A 91 -4.50 12.18 -11.06
C SER A 91 -3.34 11.20 -11.14
N ALA A 92 -3.62 9.91 -11.17
CA ALA A 92 -2.59 8.89 -11.28
C ALA A 92 -1.80 9.03 -12.58
N ILE A 93 -2.48 9.27 -13.70
CA ILE A 93 -1.82 9.44 -14.99
C ILE A 93 -0.91 10.68 -14.97
N SER A 94 -1.38 11.79 -14.41
CA SER A 94 -0.55 12.99 -14.27
C SER A 94 0.72 12.74 -13.46
N ILE A 95 0.59 12.05 -12.34
CA ILE A 95 1.72 11.71 -11.47
C ILE A 95 2.67 10.75 -12.21
N ALA A 96 2.14 9.76 -12.89
CA ALA A 96 2.95 8.81 -13.64
C ALA A 96 3.81 9.51 -14.68
N LEU A 97 3.22 10.46 -15.41
CA LEU A 97 3.95 11.23 -16.42
C LEU A 97 4.98 12.17 -15.80
N GLU A 98 4.63 12.82 -14.70
CA GLU A 98 5.52 13.76 -14.05
C GLU A 98 6.77 13.07 -13.47
N TYR A 99 6.60 11.92 -12.83
CA TYR A 99 7.68 11.24 -12.11
C TYR A 99 8.28 10.08 -12.87
N GLY A 100 7.76 9.73 -14.04
CA GLY A 100 8.27 8.61 -14.82
C GLY A 100 8.06 7.26 -14.14
N ILE A 101 6.91 7.07 -13.50
CA ILE A 101 6.57 5.82 -12.80
C ILE A 101 5.35 5.18 -13.43
N THR A 102 5.05 3.94 -13.05
CA THR A 102 3.87 3.25 -13.55
C THR A 102 2.59 3.88 -13.04
N ALA A 103 1.50 3.69 -13.79
CA ALA A 103 0.18 4.14 -13.33
C ALA A 103 -0.25 3.38 -12.06
N TYR A 104 0.22 2.16 -11.87
CA TYR A 104 -0.07 1.38 -10.66
C TYR A 104 0.51 2.06 -9.41
N GLY A 105 1.81 2.37 -9.42
CA GLY A 105 2.44 3.10 -8.32
C GLY A 105 1.85 4.48 -8.14
N ALA A 106 1.59 5.17 -9.26
CA ALA A 106 1.00 6.51 -9.24
C ALA A 106 -0.42 6.50 -8.64
N ALA A 107 -1.18 5.42 -8.81
CA ALA A 107 -2.52 5.31 -8.24
C ALA A 107 -2.46 5.33 -6.71
N TYR A 108 -1.50 4.65 -6.11
CA TYR A 108 -1.30 4.71 -4.66
C TYR A 108 -0.95 6.13 -4.21
N VAL A 109 -0.06 6.80 -4.94
CA VAL A 109 0.33 8.18 -4.63
C VAL A 109 -0.87 9.11 -4.72
N ALA A 110 -1.65 9.00 -5.80
CA ALA A 110 -2.82 9.85 -6.02
C ALA A 110 -3.87 9.65 -4.92
N ALA A 111 -4.14 8.41 -4.56
CA ALA A 111 -5.12 8.09 -3.52
C ALA A 111 -4.65 8.62 -2.16
N ALA A 112 -3.38 8.42 -1.82
CA ALA A 112 -2.83 8.92 -0.57
C ALA A 112 -2.94 10.45 -0.49
N HIS A 113 -2.62 11.15 -1.57
CA HIS A 113 -2.74 12.61 -1.63
C HIS A 113 -4.18 13.05 -1.43
N ARG A 114 -5.11 12.42 -2.15
CA ARG A 114 -6.52 12.80 -2.08
C ARG A 114 -7.09 12.61 -0.67
N GLU A 115 -6.70 11.52 0.00
CA GLU A 115 -7.22 11.20 1.33
C GLU A 115 -6.43 11.88 2.46
N GLY A 116 -5.29 12.49 2.16
CA GLY A 116 -4.42 13.04 3.19
C GLY A 116 -3.68 11.96 3.98
N TRP A 117 -3.45 10.80 3.39
CA TRP A 117 -2.74 9.69 4.03
C TRP A 117 -1.27 9.69 3.61
N THR A 118 -0.44 9.00 4.39
CA THR A 118 0.97 8.82 4.05
C THR A 118 1.16 7.47 3.36
N LEU A 119 1.77 7.47 2.17
CA LEU A 119 2.05 6.23 1.45
C LEU A 119 3.28 5.55 2.02
N VAL A 120 3.17 4.26 2.28
CA VAL A 120 4.26 3.40 2.75
C VAL A 120 4.54 2.37 1.67
N SER A 121 5.81 2.20 1.31
CA SER A 121 6.19 1.29 0.23
C SER A 121 7.61 0.77 0.43
N LEU A 122 7.88 -0.43 -0.11
CA LEU A 122 9.23 -0.96 -0.22
C LEU A 122 9.92 -0.52 -1.53
N ASP A 123 9.22 0.17 -2.40
CA ASP A 123 9.77 0.63 -3.68
C ASP A 123 10.60 1.89 -3.46
N VAL A 124 11.87 1.69 -3.14
CA VAL A 124 12.79 2.79 -2.88
C VAL A 124 13.08 3.56 -4.16
N LYS A 125 13.31 2.85 -5.26
CA LYS A 125 13.74 3.46 -6.52
C LYS A 125 12.72 4.44 -7.08
N ASP A 126 11.46 4.02 -7.17
CA ASP A 126 10.45 4.78 -7.89
C ASP A 126 9.55 5.62 -6.97
N LEU A 127 9.45 5.28 -5.69
CA LEU A 127 8.54 5.98 -4.79
C LEU A 127 9.28 6.69 -3.66
N VAL A 128 10.04 5.97 -2.84
CA VAL A 128 10.68 6.57 -1.67
C VAL A 128 11.74 7.59 -2.07
N SER A 129 12.59 7.26 -3.04
CA SER A 129 13.66 8.16 -3.47
C SER A 129 13.13 9.45 -4.09
N LYS A 130 11.91 9.43 -4.58
CA LYS A 130 11.27 10.61 -5.20
C LYS A 130 10.42 11.40 -4.21
N GLY A 131 10.45 11.03 -2.94
CA GLY A 131 9.68 11.72 -1.91
C GLY A 131 8.18 11.43 -1.95
N LEU A 132 7.77 10.36 -2.63
CA LEU A 132 6.36 10.01 -2.81
C LEU A 132 5.86 9.03 -1.76
N ALA A 133 6.75 8.38 -1.03
CA ALA A 133 6.41 7.40 0.00
C ALA A 133 7.48 7.36 1.06
N ILE A 134 7.17 6.74 2.20
CA ILE A 134 8.13 6.43 3.25
C ILE A 134 8.32 4.93 3.34
N THR A 135 9.44 4.49 3.93
CA THR A 135 9.71 3.07 4.15
C THR A 135 8.91 2.56 5.37
N PRO A 136 8.67 1.23 5.45
CA PRO A 136 7.89 0.68 6.58
C PRO A 136 8.48 0.99 7.96
N ASP A 137 9.81 0.97 8.11
CA ASP A 137 10.45 1.27 9.39
C ASP A 137 10.21 2.72 9.82
N ALA A 138 10.06 3.63 8.88
CA ALA A 138 9.75 5.02 9.20
C ALA A 138 8.29 5.22 9.61
N ALA A 139 7.43 4.25 9.33
CA ALA A 139 6.00 4.34 9.60
C ALA A 139 5.59 3.74 10.96
N VAL A 140 6.40 2.86 11.52
CA VAL A 140 6.07 2.19 12.80
C VAL A 140 6.60 2.94 14.00
#